data_dbd7f227d1511d4b5a408774e7481854
#
_entry.id   dbd7f227d1511d4b5a408774e7481854
#
_cell.length_a   1.000
_cell.length_b   1.000
_cell.length_c   1.000
_cell.angle_alpha   90.00
_cell.angle_beta   90.00
_cell.angle_gamma   90.00
#
_symmetry.space_group_name_H-M   'P 1'
#
loop_
_entity.id
_entity.type
_entity.pdbx_description
1 polymer ?
#
loop_
_entity_poly.entity_id
_entity_poly.type
_entity_poly.pdbx_seq_one_letter_code
_entity_poly.pdbx_strand_id
1 'polypeptide(L)'
;MKRFVLLALFTLTAALPAAADMFTFKVVGIDCSACAPPIVKALNSVAGVKSARVDARAKTATVDIPPNFDREKLRAAIVNAGFEAVFPGEKPRDIEPLPADVVAKLDIRAYTDGRRVDIPSALAPNKVTIVDFYADWCGPCHVLEARLQHLMSGSKPNLALRRINIGKWDNDAAKQATALHAEALPYIRVYDARGKFVTAVTGGMWDEVLAAIEKAER
;
A
#
# COMPACT_ATOMS: atom_id res chain seq x y z
N MET A 1 77.92 -9.08 9.45
CA MET A 1 76.64 -9.14 8.70
C MET A 1 75.50 -9.26 9.73
N LYS A 2 74.84 -8.13 10.09
CA LYS A 2 73.75 -8.07 11.08
C LYS A 2 72.39 -8.20 10.34
N ARG A 3 71.64 -9.32 10.59
CA ARG A 3 70.31 -9.54 10.04
C ARG A 3 69.28 -8.82 10.93
N PHE A 4 68.65 -7.75 10.41
CA PHE A 4 67.48 -7.14 11.02
C PHE A 4 66.22 -7.97 10.68
N VAL A 5 65.59 -8.55 11.67
CA VAL A 5 64.28 -9.18 11.56
C VAL A 5 63.24 -8.09 11.83
N LEU A 6 62.51 -7.69 10.77
CA LEU A 6 61.35 -6.81 10.90
C LEU A 6 60.17 -7.65 11.41
N LEU A 7 59.72 -7.44 12.66
CA LEU A 7 58.47 -7.96 13.17
C LEU A 7 57.34 -7.05 12.68
N ALA A 8 56.55 -7.53 11.74
CA ALA A 8 55.29 -6.85 11.32
C ALA A 8 54.21 -7.09 12.39
N LEU A 9 53.87 -6.06 13.16
CA LEU A 9 52.71 -6.10 14.04
C LEU A 9 51.43 -6.03 13.17
N PHE A 10 50.72 -7.15 13.05
CA PHE A 10 49.38 -7.21 12.49
C PHE A 10 48.40 -6.75 13.57
N THR A 11 47.92 -5.50 13.52
CA THR A 11 46.87 -5.01 14.35
C THR A 11 45.55 -5.56 13.86
N LEU A 12 45.03 -6.58 14.55
CA LEU A 12 43.68 -7.13 14.33
C LEU A 12 42.64 -6.10 14.85
N THR A 13 42.11 -5.28 13.94
CA THR A 13 40.96 -4.40 14.28
C THR A 13 39.72 -5.26 14.43
N ALA A 14 39.36 -5.55 15.68
CA ALA A 14 38.08 -6.17 15.99
C ALA A 14 36.97 -5.18 15.61
N ALA A 15 36.21 -5.47 14.55
CA ALA A 15 34.98 -4.77 14.21
C ALA A 15 33.96 -5.05 15.33
N LEU A 16 33.69 -4.04 16.15
CA LEU A 16 32.61 -4.11 17.12
C LEU A 16 31.30 -4.38 16.35
N PRO A 17 30.46 -5.33 16.80
CA PRO A 17 29.16 -5.54 16.18
C PRO A 17 28.35 -4.24 16.29
N ALA A 18 27.91 -3.71 15.17
CA ALA A 18 27.02 -2.55 15.14
C ALA A 18 25.79 -2.88 16.01
N ALA A 19 25.55 -2.05 17.03
CA ALA A 19 24.42 -2.21 17.91
C ALA A 19 23.13 -2.27 17.06
N ALA A 20 22.30 -3.26 17.30
CA ALA A 20 20.99 -3.38 16.68
C ALA A 20 20.07 -2.29 17.29
N ASP A 21 19.40 -1.51 16.47
CA ASP A 21 18.39 -0.56 16.91
C ASP A 21 17.00 -1.12 16.58
N MET A 22 16.24 -1.44 17.64
CA MET A 22 14.87 -1.93 17.53
C MET A 22 13.93 -0.75 17.34
N PHE A 23 13.48 -0.52 16.11
CA PHE A 23 12.57 0.55 15.78
C PHE A 23 11.13 0.05 15.64
N THR A 24 10.20 0.60 16.46
CA THR A 24 8.78 0.26 16.45
C THR A 24 7.96 1.45 15.97
N PHE A 25 6.99 1.19 15.09
CA PHE A 25 6.10 2.20 14.54
C PHE A 25 4.69 1.63 14.30
N LYS A 26 3.70 2.53 14.17
CA LYS A 26 2.33 2.15 13.84
C LYS A 26 2.18 1.87 12.36
N VAL A 27 1.28 0.91 12.03
CA VAL A 27 0.88 0.61 10.65
C VAL A 27 -0.65 0.72 10.56
N VAL A 28 -1.12 1.66 9.75
CA VAL A 28 -2.55 1.83 9.47
C VAL A 28 -2.98 0.90 8.33
N GLY A 29 -4.19 0.37 8.43
CA GLY A 29 -4.72 -0.61 7.48
C GLY A 29 -4.64 -2.07 7.97
N ILE A 30 -4.05 -2.33 9.16
CA ILE A 30 -4.08 -3.67 9.76
C ILE A 30 -5.41 -3.85 10.50
N ASP A 31 -6.29 -4.72 9.98
CA ASP A 31 -7.58 -5.04 10.60
C ASP A 31 -7.73 -6.53 10.90
N CYS A 32 -6.80 -7.38 10.44
CA CYS A 32 -6.79 -8.80 10.72
C CYS A 32 -5.37 -9.39 10.74
N SER A 33 -5.23 -10.61 11.27
CA SER A 33 -3.94 -11.32 11.33
C SER A 33 -3.35 -11.60 9.94
N ALA A 34 -4.19 -11.78 8.91
CA ALA A 34 -3.75 -12.02 7.54
C ALA A 34 -3.03 -10.81 6.90
N CYS A 35 -3.14 -9.61 7.48
CA CYS A 35 -2.41 -8.43 7.05
C CYS A 35 -0.92 -8.46 7.45
N ALA A 36 -0.54 -9.23 8.49
CA ALA A 36 0.82 -9.24 9.01
C ALA A 36 1.87 -9.86 8.05
N PRO A 37 1.64 -11.02 7.41
CA PRO A 37 2.63 -11.63 6.51
C PRO A 37 3.09 -10.74 5.34
N PRO A 38 2.23 -10.04 4.57
CA PRO A 38 2.67 -9.15 3.51
C PRO A 38 3.50 -7.98 4.02
N ILE A 39 3.18 -7.42 5.19
CA ILE A 39 3.95 -6.34 5.82
C ILE A 39 5.34 -6.85 6.24
N VAL A 40 5.42 -8.01 6.89
CA VAL A 40 6.70 -8.63 7.28
C VAL A 40 7.57 -8.90 6.05
N LYS A 41 6.97 -9.43 4.97
CA LYS A 41 7.67 -9.67 3.71
C LYS A 41 8.22 -8.36 3.11
N ALA A 42 7.40 -7.31 3.06
CA ALA A 42 7.80 -6.02 2.54
C ALA A 42 8.96 -5.41 3.34
N LEU A 43 8.87 -5.42 4.67
CA LEU A 43 9.93 -4.90 5.53
C LEU A 43 11.23 -5.68 5.45
N ASN A 44 11.17 -7.02 5.41
CA ASN A 44 12.35 -7.87 5.28
C ASN A 44 13.02 -7.76 3.89
N SER A 45 12.33 -7.24 2.87
CA SER A 45 12.93 -6.98 1.56
C SER A 45 13.73 -5.68 1.50
N VAL A 46 13.64 -4.83 2.51
CA VAL A 46 14.37 -3.56 2.56
C VAL A 46 15.83 -3.82 2.93
N ALA A 47 16.75 -3.40 2.06
CA ALA A 47 18.18 -3.56 2.31
C ALA A 47 18.61 -2.88 3.62
N GLY A 48 19.26 -3.65 4.50
CA GLY A 48 19.70 -3.19 5.82
C GLY A 48 18.74 -3.54 6.97
N VAL A 49 17.53 -4.03 6.70
CA VAL A 49 16.66 -4.62 7.72
C VAL A 49 17.12 -6.05 8.00
N LYS A 50 17.45 -6.35 9.25
CA LYS A 50 17.89 -7.68 9.69
C LYS A 50 16.69 -8.60 9.98
N SER A 51 15.66 -8.05 10.58
CA SER A 51 14.40 -8.76 10.88
C SER A 51 13.23 -7.79 11.05
N ALA A 52 12.03 -8.26 10.75
CA ALA A 52 10.80 -7.53 10.98
C ALA A 52 9.75 -8.42 11.66
N ARG A 53 8.96 -7.82 12.55
CA ARG A 53 7.80 -8.43 13.21
C ARG A 53 6.62 -7.49 13.16
N VAL A 54 5.42 -8.04 13.08
CA VAL A 54 4.15 -7.29 13.09
C VAL A 54 3.27 -7.83 14.19
N ASP A 55 2.81 -6.95 15.05
CA ASP A 55 1.73 -7.22 15.99
C ASP A 55 0.43 -6.67 15.38
N ALA A 56 -0.41 -7.56 14.85
CA ALA A 56 -1.66 -7.19 14.22
C ALA A 56 -2.68 -6.62 15.22
N ARG A 57 -2.62 -7.03 16.50
CA ARG A 57 -3.53 -6.54 17.55
C ARG A 57 -3.14 -5.12 17.96
N ALA A 58 -1.84 -4.87 18.16
CA ALA A 58 -1.32 -3.56 18.49
C ALA A 58 -1.23 -2.63 17.28
N LYS A 59 -1.42 -3.17 16.05
CA LYS A 59 -1.25 -2.46 14.77
C LYS A 59 0.13 -1.82 14.66
N THR A 60 1.18 -2.55 15.04
CA THR A 60 2.57 -2.08 15.02
C THR A 60 3.49 -3.01 14.26
N ALA A 61 4.53 -2.44 13.67
CA ALA A 61 5.68 -3.17 13.15
C ALA A 61 6.93 -2.82 13.98
N THR A 62 7.78 -3.81 14.20
CA THR A 62 9.08 -3.65 14.85
C THR A 62 10.14 -4.24 13.93
N VAL A 63 11.19 -3.46 13.65
CA VAL A 63 12.31 -3.84 12.79
C VAL A 63 13.63 -3.74 13.52
N ASP A 64 14.56 -4.62 13.21
CA ASP A 64 15.97 -4.55 13.61
C ASP A 64 16.76 -3.89 12.46
N ILE A 65 17.26 -2.69 12.70
CA ILE A 65 17.96 -1.85 11.73
C ILE A 65 19.28 -1.34 12.29
N PRO A 66 20.28 -1.00 11.44
CA PRO A 66 21.51 -0.38 11.93
C PRO A 66 21.29 1.06 12.38
N PRO A 67 22.20 1.61 13.22
CA PRO A 67 22.22 3.04 13.51
C PRO A 67 22.25 3.87 12.22
N ASN A 68 21.57 5.02 12.21
CA ASN A 68 21.45 5.93 11.06
C ASN A 68 20.76 5.34 9.81
N PHE A 69 19.94 4.31 10.00
CA PHE A 69 19.13 3.75 8.91
C PHE A 69 18.13 4.80 8.39
N ASP A 70 18.03 4.90 7.06
CA ASP A 70 17.03 5.73 6.41
C ASP A 70 15.63 5.11 6.56
N ARG A 71 14.86 5.61 7.52
CA ARG A 71 13.52 5.09 7.87
C ARG A 71 12.49 5.31 6.77
N GLU A 72 12.69 6.26 5.85
CA GLU A 72 11.77 6.46 4.73
C GLU A 72 11.73 5.24 3.79
N LYS A 73 12.78 4.42 3.77
CA LYS A 73 12.74 3.12 3.05
C LYS A 73 11.74 2.14 3.66
N LEU A 74 11.55 2.17 4.99
CA LEU A 74 10.51 1.37 5.66
C LEU A 74 9.12 1.89 5.27
N ARG A 75 8.95 3.21 5.25
CA ARG A 75 7.69 3.83 4.82
C ARG A 75 7.35 3.44 3.39
N ALA A 76 8.28 3.59 2.46
CA ALA A 76 8.08 3.21 1.07
C ALA A 76 7.67 1.73 0.93
N ALA A 77 8.32 0.82 1.67
CA ALA A 77 7.96 -0.60 1.64
C ALA A 77 6.54 -0.86 2.17
N ILE A 78 6.12 -0.18 3.24
CA ILE A 78 4.78 -0.28 3.82
C ILE A 78 3.73 0.30 2.87
N VAL A 79 4.00 1.47 2.28
CA VAL A 79 3.11 2.12 1.30
C VAL A 79 2.91 1.22 0.08
N ASN A 80 4.00 0.62 -0.42
CA ASN A 80 3.94 -0.31 -1.56
C ASN A 80 3.31 -1.67 -1.22
N ALA A 81 3.22 -2.00 0.06
CA ALA A 81 2.44 -3.16 0.51
C ALA A 81 0.93 -2.85 0.70
N GLY A 82 0.48 -1.61 0.45
CA GLY A 82 -0.92 -1.18 0.57
C GLY A 82 -1.32 -0.69 1.96
N PHE A 83 -0.35 -0.37 2.81
CA PHE A 83 -0.57 0.12 4.18
C PHE A 83 0.04 1.51 4.36
N GLU A 84 -0.15 2.12 5.54
CA GLU A 84 0.50 3.39 5.87
C GLU A 84 1.37 3.24 7.13
N ALA A 85 2.60 3.76 7.07
CA ALA A 85 3.52 3.78 8.20
C ALA A 85 3.46 5.12 8.94
N VAL A 86 3.23 5.08 10.26
CA VAL A 86 3.20 6.27 11.11
C VAL A 86 4.32 6.15 12.14
N PHE A 87 5.37 6.92 11.96
CA PHE A 87 6.51 6.90 12.86
C PHE A 87 6.23 7.69 14.14
N PRO A 88 6.96 7.43 15.24
CA PRO A 88 6.77 8.14 16.50
C PRO A 88 6.84 9.66 16.32
N GLY A 89 5.81 10.37 16.79
CA GLY A 89 5.68 11.83 16.67
C GLY A 89 5.08 12.34 15.36
N GLU A 90 4.75 11.44 14.41
CA GLU A 90 4.13 11.83 13.14
C GLU A 90 2.63 11.56 13.11
N LYS A 91 1.97 12.17 12.13
CA LYS A 91 0.62 11.85 11.68
C LYS A 91 0.68 10.98 10.43
N PRO A 92 -0.41 10.23 10.10
CA PRO A 92 -0.53 9.55 8.82
C PRO A 92 -0.37 10.54 7.65
N ARG A 93 0.19 10.08 6.53
CA ARG A 93 0.36 10.88 5.31
C ARG A 93 -0.63 10.41 4.25
N ASP A 94 -1.26 11.36 3.55
CA ASP A 94 -2.15 11.11 2.40
C ASP A 94 -3.32 10.13 2.65
N ILE A 95 -3.66 9.90 3.93
CA ILE A 95 -4.80 9.07 4.35
C ILE A 95 -5.66 9.74 5.42
N GLU A 96 -5.39 10.99 5.79
CA GLU A 96 -6.30 11.75 6.65
C GLU A 96 -7.59 12.03 5.87
N PRO A 97 -8.75 11.93 6.53
CA PRO A 97 -10.02 12.22 5.86
C PRO A 97 -10.04 13.65 5.29
N LEU A 98 -10.40 13.76 4.02
CA LEU A 98 -10.65 15.06 3.40
C LEU A 98 -11.96 15.68 3.95
N PRO A 99 -12.10 17.01 3.95
CA PRO A 99 -13.35 17.67 4.27
C PRO A 99 -14.49 17.15 3.39
N ALA A 100 -15.68 16.97 3.97
CA ALA A 100 -16.83 16.39 3.28
C ALA A 100 -17.24 17.15 2.01
N ASP A 101 -17.09 18.47 2.02
CA ASP A 101 -17.36 19.34 0.85
C ASP A 101 -16.35 19.16 -0.27
N VAL A 102 -15.12 18.73 0.04
CA VAL A 102 -14.12 18.34 -0.95
C VAL A 102 -14.47 16.99 -1.55
N VAL A 103 -14.76 15.99 -0.70
CA VAL A 103 -15.13 14.64 -1.15
C VAL A 103 -16.37 14.67 -2.03
N ALA A 104 -17.36 15.50 -1.70
CA ALA A 104 -18.60 15.65 -2.47
C ALA A 104 -18.40 16.16 -3.91
N LYS A 105 -17.26 16.79 -4.21
CA LYS A 105 -16.90 17.27 -5.56
C LYS A 105 -16.17 16.22 -6.40
N LEU A 106 -15.70 15.13 -5.77
CA LEU A 106 -14.99 14.06 -6.48
C LEU A 106 -15.98 13.16 -7.22
N ASP A 107 -15.59 12.66 -8.39
CA ASP A 107 -16.41 11.72 -9.16
C ASP A 107 -16.28 10.30 -8.57
N ILE A 108 -16.89 10.11 -7.42
CA ILE A 108 -16.92 8.85 -6.67
C ILE A 108 -18.35 8.33 -6.62
N ARG A 109 -18.53 7.05 -6.95
CA ARG A 109 -19.81 6.33 -6.77
C ARG A 109 -19.56 5.02 -6.04
N ALA A 110 -20.36 4.74 -5.01
CA ALA A 110 -20.31 3.49 -4.27
C ALA A 110 -21.56 2.64 -4.59
N TYR A 111 -21.32 1.35 -4.78
CA TYR A 111 -22.32 0.30 -4.99
C TYR A 111 -22.24 -0.64 -3.78
N THR A 112 -23.23 -0.56 -2.90
CA THR A 112 -23.17 -1.19 -1.56
C THR A 112 -24.24 -2.26 -1.34
N ASP A 113 -25.09 -2.50 -2.34
CA ASP A 113 -26.24 -3.43 -2.24
C ASP A 113 -25.88 -4.90 -2.49
N GLY A 114 -24.60 -5.21 -2.74
CA GLY A 114 -24.10 -6.55 -2.99
C GLY A 114 -24.47 -7.14 -4.34
N ARG A 115 -25.11 -6.37 -5.22
CA ARG A 115 -25.49 -6.81 -6.58
C ARG A 115 -24.33 -6.70 -7.53
N ARG A 116 -24.42 -7.47 -8.60
CA ARG A 116 -23.54 -7.34 -9.77
C ARG A 116 -23.70 -5.94 -10.37
N VAL A 117 -22.59 -5.27 -10.66
CA VAL A 117 -22.57 -3.96 -11.32
C VAL A 117 -22.28 -4.14 -12.82
N ASP A 118 -23.06 -3.50 -13.66
CA ASP A 118 -22.73 -3.38 -15.09
C ASP A 118 -21.58 -2.37 -15.23
N ILE A 119 -20.34 -2.90 -15.25
CA ILE A 119 -19.14 -2.07 -15.28
C ILE A 119 -19.12 -1.13 -16.49
N PRO A 120 -19.40 -1.58 -17.75
CA PRO A 120 -19.45 -0.66 -18.90
C PRO A 120 -20.32 0.57 -18.67
N SER A 121 -21.52 0.39 -18.10
CA SER A 121 -22.44 1.49 -17.80
C SER A 121 -22.02 2.34 -16.60
N ALA A 122 -21.16 1.82 -15.72
CA ALA A 122 -20.64 2.53 -14.55
C ALA A 122 -19.45 3.44 -14.87
N LEU A 123 -18.77 3.23 -16.01
CA LEU A 123 -17.61 4.01 -16.40
C LEU A 123 -17.97 5.48 -16.62
N ALA A 124 -17.06 6.38 -16.27
CA ALA A 124 -17.23 7.81 -16.46
C ALA A 124 -16.81 8.20 -17.90
N PRO A 125 -17.67 8.89 -18.66
CA PRO A 125 -17.30 9.33 -20.00
C PRO A 125 -16.11 10.28 -19.97
N ASN A 126 -15.15 10.08 -20.87
CA ASN A 126 -13.96 10.93 -21.06
C ASN A 126 -13.06 11.05 -19.80
N LYS A 127 -13.14 10.07 -18.88
CA LYS A 127 -12.29 10.00 -17.70
C LYS A 127 -11.64 8.64 -17.55
N VAL A 128 -10.43 8.59 -17.03
CA VAL A 128 -9.87 7.34 -16.52
C VAL A 128 -10.74 6.90 -15.34
N THR A 129 -11.27 5.67 -15.42
CA THR A 129 -12.15 5.14 -14.37
C THR A 129 -11.45 4.00 -13.63
N ILE A 130 -11.39 4.13 -12.32
CA ILE A 130 -10.91 3.12 -11.40
C ILE A 130 -12.12 2.41 -10.84
N VAL A 131 -12.22 1.09 -11.05
CA VAL A 131 -13.22 0.23 -10.42
C VAL A 131 -12.55 -0.53 -9.30
N ASP A 132 -12.93 -0.24 -8.04
CA ASP A 132 -12.39 -0.80 -6.81
C ASP A 132 -13.38 -1.77 -6.18
N PHE A 133 -13.04 -3.04 -6.16
CA PHE A 133 -13.76 -4.04 -5.37
C PHE A 133 -13.18 -4.03 -3.96
N TYR A 134 -14.03 -3.72 -2.98
CA TYR A 134 -13.65 -3.54 -1.58
C TYR A 134 -14.62 -4.22 -0.64
N ALA A 135 -14.29 -4.22 0.66
CA ALA A 135 -15.23 -4.57 1.73
C ALA A 135 -15.02 -3.67 2.95
N ASP A 136 -16.05 -3.46 3.75
CA ASP A 136 -16.00 -2.59 4.93
C ASP A 136 -15.02 -3.06 6.01
N TRP A 137 -14.73 -4.36 6.03
CA TRP A 137 -13.73 -4.96 6.94
C TRP A 137 -12.30 -4.93 6.39
N CYS A 138 -12.07 -4.40 5.18
CA CYS A 138 -10.77 -4.44 4.51
C CYS A 138 -9.97 -3.17 4.80
N GLY A 139 -9.05 -3.23 5.76
CA GLY A 139 -8.20 -2.11 6.14
C GLY A 139 -7.37 -1.51 5.00
N PRO A 140 -6.65 -2.32 4.18
CA PRO A 140 -5.94 -1.79 3.02
C PRO A 140 -6.85 -1.10 2.00
N CYS A 141 -8.12 -1.51 1.90
CA CYS A 141 -9.09 -0.85 1.01
C CYS A 141 -9.39 0.59 1.46
N HIS A 142 -9.48 0.82 2.78
CA HIS A 142 -9.69 2.17 3.33
C HIS A 142 -8.45 3.06 3.14
N VAL A 143 -7.25 2.49 3.28
CA VAL A 143 -5.99 3.21 2.99
C VAL A 143 -5.95 3.62 1.52
N LEU A 144 -6.28 2.69 0.62
CA LEU A 144 -6.33 2.97 -0.83
C LEU A 144 -7.36 4.04 -1.18
N GLU A 145 -8.58 3.94 -0.64
CA GLU A 145 -9.62 4.94 -0.85
C GLU A 145 -9.15 6.34 -0.48
N ALA A 146 -8.60 6.50 0.72
CA ALA A 146 -8.09 7.78 1.18
C ALA A 146 -7.03 8.36 0.24
N ARG A 147 -6.04 7.54 -0.17
CA ARG A 147 -5.02 7.96 -1.14
C ARG A 147 -5.60 8.35 -2.49
N LEU A 148 -6.56 7.59 -3.01
CA LEU A 148 -7.24 7.93 -4.26
C LEU A 148 -8.02 9.25 -4.14
N GLN A 149 -8.68 9.50 -3.01
CA GLN A 149 -9.36 10.77 -2.75
C GLN A 149 -8.38 11.96 -2.75
N HIS A 150 -7.23 11.81 -2.07
CA HIS A 150 -6.16 12.83 -2.09
C HIS A 150 -5.60 13.04 -3.50
N LEU A 151 -5.36 11.97 -4.24
CA LEU A 151 -4.89 12.05 -5.63
C LEU A 151 -5.90 12.78 -6.52
N MET A 152 -7.19 12.46 -6.40
CA MET A 152 -8.29 13.07 -7.18
C MET A 152 -8.54 14.53 -6.80
N SER A 153 -8.40 14.90 -5.52
CA SER A 153 -8.57 16.28 -5.06
C SER A 153 -7.39 17.19 -5.44
N GLY A 154 -6.23 16.62 -5.76
CA GLY A 154 -4.99 17.31 -6.05
C GLY A 154 -4.52 17.14 -7.50
N SER A 155 -3.58 16.23 -7.72
CA SER A 155 -2.84 16.11 -8.98
C SER A 155 -3.59 15.42 -10.13
N LYS A 156 -4.68 14.66 -9.83
CA LYS A 156 -5.43 13.87 -10.82
C LYS A 156 -6.95 14.14 -10.76
N PRO A 157 -7.41 15.38 -10.99
CA PRO A 157 -8.83 15.72 -10.86
C PRO A 157 -9.73 15.07 -11.93
N ASN A 158 -9.14 14.54 -13.01
CA ASN A 158 -9.88 13.91 -14.10
C ASN A 158 -10.00 12.39 -13.96
N LEU A 159 -9.92 11.86 -12.72
CA LEU A 159 -10.20 10.47 -12.42
C LEU A 159 -11.66 10.30 -11.99
N ALA A 160 -12.19 9.10 -12.18
CA ALA A 160 -13.44 8.64 -11.60
C ALA A 160 -13.20 7.37 -10.80
N LEU A 161 -13.86 7.24 -9.64
CA LEU A 161 -13.76 6.08 -8.78
C LEU A 161 -15.14 5.40 -8.62
N ARG A 162 -15.19 4.11 -8.90
CA ARG A 162 -16.38 3.26 -8.76
C ARG A 162 -16.08 2.18 -7.76
N ARG A 163 -16.65 2.29 -6.56
CA ARG A 163 -16.40 1.36 -5.45
C ARG A 163 -17.51 0.34 -5.36
N ILE A 164 -17.16 -0.95 -5.41
CA ILE A 164 -18.11 -2.06 -5.39
C ILE A 164 -17.87 -2.87 -4.12
N ASN A 165 -18.81 -2.83 -3.18
CA ASN A 165 -18.71 -3.58 -1.93
C ASN A 165 -19.08 -5.06 -2.14
N ILE A 166 -18.13 -5.95 -1.88
CA ILE A 166 -18.33 -7.39 -2.02
C ILE A 166 -18.81 -8.06 -0.72
N GLY A 167 -19.02 -7.31 0.35
CA GLY A 167 -19.47 -7.86 1.62
C GLY A 167 -18.52 -8.93 2.17
N LYS A 168 -19.01 -10.16 2.35
CA LYS A 168 -18.26 -11.29 2.91
C LYS A 168 -17.88 -12.36 1.88
N TRP A 169 -17.73 -12.02 0.62
CA TRP A 169 -17.49 -12.94 -0.50
C TRP A 169 -18.67 -13.88 -0.85
N ASP A 170 -19.88 -13.54 -0.45
CA ASP A 170 -21.07 -14.39 -0.55
C ASP A 170 -22.20 -13.81 -1.43
N ASN A 171 -22.02 -12.60 -1.96
CA ASN A 171 -23.01 -11.90 -2.79
C ASN A 171 -22.63 -11.89 -4.28
N ASP A 172 -23.50 -11.30 -5.12
CA ASP A 172 -23.27 -11.29 -6.58
C ASP A 172 -22.14 -10.35 -6.99
N ALA A 173 -21.86 -9.29 -6.23
CA ALA A 173 -20.67 -8.44 -6.43
C ALA A 173 -19.39 -9.25 -6.18
N ALA A 174 -19.35 -10.09 -5.14
CA ALA A 174 -18.23 -10.98 -4.84
C ALA A 174 -18.03 -12.03 -5.96
N LYS A 175 -19.11 -12.67 -6.45
CA LYS A 175 -19.04 -13.57 -7.60
C LYS A 175 -18.50 -12.86 -8.84
N GLN A 176 -18.89 -11.59 -9.05
CA GLN A 176 -18.34 -10.78 -10.13
C GLN A 176 -16.85 -10.52 -9.95
N ALA A 177 -16.40 -10.13 -8.76
CA ALA A 177 -14.99 -9.92 -8.47
C ALA A 177 -14.16 -11.19 -8.75
N THR A 178 -14.63 -12.35 -8.26
CA THR A 178 -14.00 -13.66 -8.52
C THR A 178 -13.93 -14.00 -10.00
N ALA A 179 -15.02 -13.77 -10.74
CA ALA A 179 -15.05 -13.99 -12.20
C ALA A 179 -14.10 -13.05 -12.96
N LEU A 180 -13.71 -11.95 -12.36
CA LEU A 180 -12.70 -10.99 -12.86
C LEU A 180 -11.30 -11.24 -12.30
N HIS A 181 -11.08 -12.41 -11.66
CA HIS A 181 -9.81 -12.85 -11.08
C HIS A 181 -9.35 -12.06 -9.85
N ALA A 182 -10.28 -11.54 -9.06
CA ALA A 182 -9.96 -10.98 -7.75
C ALA A 182 -9.63 -12.12 -6.77
N GLU A 183 -8.37 -12.23 -6.36
CA GLU A 183 -7.88 -13.22 -5.38
C GLU A 183 -7.79 -12.64 -3.97
N ALA A 184 -7.68 -11.32 -3.86
CA ALA A 184 -7.62 -10.58 -2.60
C ALA A 184 -8.18 -9.16 -2.78
N LEU A 185 -8.36 -8.45 -1.66
CA LEU A 185 -8.81 -7.06 -1.64
C LEU A 185 -7.71 -6.12 -1.13
N PRO A 186 -7.73 -4.84 -1.59
CA PRO A 186 -8.54 -4.30 -2.68
C PRO A 186 -8.22 -4.96 -4.02
N TYR A 187 -9.18 -5.04 -4.93
CA TYR A 187 -8.96 -5.46 -6.30
C TYR A 187 -9.41 -4.34 -7.24
N ILE A 188 -8.47 -3.82 -8.00
CA ILE A 188 -8.64 -2.61 -8.79
C ILE A 188 -8.59 -2.97 -10.27
N ARG A 189 -9.52 -2.42 -11.05
CA ARG A 189 -9.50 -2.47 -12.51
C ARG A 189 -9.48 -1.04 -13.05
N VAL A 190 -8.55 -0.75 -13.93
CA VAL A 190 -8.36 0.59 -14.50
C VAL A 190 -8.79 0.58 -15.97
N TYR A 191 -9.60 1.57 -16.33
CA TYR A 191 -10.14 1.77 -17.67
C TYR A 191 -9.71 3.16 -18.19
N ASP A 192 -9.34 3.24 -19.47
CA ASP A 192 -8.99 4.52 -20.12
C ASP A 192 -10.24 5.41 -20.32
N ALA A 193 -10.02 6.63 -20.78
CA ALA A 193 -11.09 7.61 -21.03
C ALA A 193 -12.10 7.18 -22.12
N ARG A 194 -11.78 6.14 -22.89
CA ARG A 194 -12.68 5.55 -23.91
C ARG A 194 -13.44 4.34 -23.37
N GLY A 195 -13.24 4.00 -22.11
CA GLY A 195 -13.85 2.85 -21.44
C GLY A 195 -13.18 1.50 -21.76
N LYS A 196 -11.98 1.50 -22.35
CA LYS A 196 -11.22 0.28 -22.60
C LYS A 196 -10.50 -0.17 -21.34
N PHE A 197 -10.60 -1.45 -20.98
CA PHE A 197 -9.82 -2.04 -19.90
C PHE A 197 -8.31 -1.96 -20.19
N VAL A 198 -7.53 -1.45 -19.23
CA VAL A 198 -6.07 -1.27 -19.36
C VAL A 198 -5.31 -2.31 -18.55
N THR A 199 -5.64 -2.47 -17.28
CA THR A 199 -4.96 -3.41 -16.37
C THR A 199 -5.76 -3.61 -15.08
N ALA A 200 -5.35 -4.60 -14.28
CA ALA A 200 -5.83 -4.81 -12.91
C ALA A 200 -4.66 -4.86 -11.93
N VAL A 201 -4.92 -4.46 -10.69
CA VAL A 201 -3.98 -4.54 -9.56
C VAL A 201 -4.69 -5.26 -8.41
N THR A 202 -4.05 -6.26 -7.85
CA THR A 202 -4.52 -6.97 -6.64
C THR A 202 -3.75 -6.49 -5.43
N GLY A 203 -4.45 -6.09 -4.39
CA GLY A 203 -3.86 -5.42 -3.22
C GLY A 203 -3.69 -3.90 -3.43
N GLY A 204 -3.39 -3.20 -2.35
CA GLY A 204 -3.25 -1.74 -2.35
C GLY A 204 -1.84 -1.24 -2.72
N MET A 205 -1.09 -1.98 -3.54
CA MET A 205 0.30 -1.65 -3.92
C MET A 205 0.34 -0.31 -4.66
N TRP A 206 0.70 0.76 -3.95
CA TRP A 206 0.48 2.14 -4.41
C TRP A 206 1.22 2.48 -5.70
N ASP A 207 2.47 2.04 -5.85
CA ASP A 207 3.24 2.28 -7.08
C ASP A 207 2.61 1.59 -8.30
N GLU A 208 2.04 0.39 -8.12
CA GLU A 208 1.34 -0.32 -9.19
C GLU A 208 0.02 0.38 -9.56
N VAL A 209 -0.70 0.91 -8.57
CA VAL A 209 -1.92 1.70 -8.79
C VAL A 209 -1.60 2.97 -9.58
N LEU A 210 -0.56 3.71 -9.20
CA LEU A 210 -0.12 4.90 -9.94
C LEU A 210 0.31 4.56 -11.36
N ALA A 211 1.11 3.51 -11.55
CA ALA A 211 1.53 3.06 -12.87
C ALA A 211 0.35 2.63 -13.75
N ALA A 212 -0.68 1.99 -13.15
CA ALA A 212 -1.89 1.62 -13.86
C ALA A 212 -2.70 2.84 -14.33
N ILE A 213 -2.81 3.87 -13.49
CA ILE A 213 -3.46 5.15 -13.84
C ILE A 213 -2.69 5.85 -14.97
N GLU A 214 -1.38 6.02 -14.85
CA GLU A 214 -0.55 6.64 -15.88
C GLU A 214 -0.62 5.92 -17.22
N LYS A 215 -0.70 4.58 -17.20
CA LYS A 215 -0.90 3.78 -18.41
C LYS A 215 -2.24 4.04 -19.06
N ALA A 216 -3.29 4.30 -18.28
CA ALA A 216 -4.64 4.58 -18.78
C ALA A 216 -4.83 6.01 -19.29
N GLU A 217 -3.95 6.95 -18.93
CA GLU A 217 -3.93 8.34 -19.40
C GLU A 217 -3.27 8.51 -20.77
N ARG A 218 -2.54 7.50 -21.27
CA ARG A 218 -1.86 7.52 -22.58
C ARG A 218 -2.82 7.14 -23.71
#